data_6906d39a895e42540d94fb3f7ecf73b2
#
_entry.id   6906d39a895e42540d94fb3f7ecf73b2
#
_cell.length_a   1.000
_cell.length_b   1.000
_cell.length_c   1.000
_cell.angle_alpha   90.00
_cell.angle_beta   90.00
_cell.angle_gamma   90.00
#
_symmetry.space_group_name_H-M   'P 1'
#
loop_
_entity.id
_entity.type
_entity.pdbx_description
1 polymer ?
#
loop_
_entity_poly.entity_id
_entity_poly.type
_entity_poly.pdbx_seq_one_letter_code
_entity_poly.pdbx_strand_id
1 'polypeptide(L)'
;NFSGKDQFVASYPFPNYQYDLFQRAIMGLSQHNAFEGKHSSVGERSMLGVFQEVAKKLADTPVGGLATFDLMFEGIRTALKSSVQQSIQLAEKNLGDDFAVRVLKVLFLVKYVKEFKPTARNISILLLSRFEADQTEQRRNIEEALSLLERQTLIQRNGEVYEFLTNE
;
A
#
# COMPACT_ATOMS: atom_id res chain seq x y z
N ASN A 1 7.61 7.42 -26.26
CA ASN A 1 7.64 6.28 -25.36
C ASN A 1 8.93 6.28 -24.57
N PHE A 2 8.82 6.41 -23.25
CA PHE A 2 9.98 6.28 -22.39
C PHE A 2 10.47 4.83 -22.41
N SER A 3 11.79 4.67 -22.49
CA SER A 3 12.36 3.34 -22.27
C SER A 3 12.12 2.93 -20.80
N GLY A 4 12.13 1.64 -20.50
CA GLY A 4 11.97 1.17 -19.13
C GLY A 4 13.03 1.74 -18.19
N LYS A 5 14.25 1.98 -18.69
CA LYS A 5 15.34 2.58 -17.93
C LYS A 5 15.04 4.02 -17.54
N ASP A 6 14.52 4.82 -18.47
CA ASP A 6 14.20 6.22 -18.21
C ASP A 6 13.06 6.33 -17.19
N GLN A 7 12.04 5.46 -17.32
CA GLN A 7 10.95 5.42 -16.36
C GLN A 7 11.43 5.02 -14.97
N PHE A 8 12.33 4.05 -14.88
CA PHE A 8 12.89 3.62 -13.60
C PHE A 8 13.64 4.76 -12.92
N VAL A 9 14.48 5.50 -13.67
CA VAL A 9 15.23 6.62 -13.11
C VAL A 9 14.29 7.72 -12.63
N ALA A 10 13.24 8.02 -13.41
CA ALA A 10 12.29 9.08 -13.07
C ALA A 10 11.46 8.76 -11.84
N SER A 11 11.13 7.48 -11.59
CA SER A 11 10.26 7.05 -10.49
C SER A 11 11.01 6.50 -9.29
N TYR A 12 12.34 6.29 -9.39
CA TYR A 12 13.12 5.75 -8.27
C TYR A 12 12.85 6.56 -6.99
N PRO A 13 12.66 5.94 -5.78
CA PRO A 13 12.87 4.50 -5.51
C PRO A 13 11.66 3.60 -5.78
N PHE A 14 10.62 4.08 -6.44
CA PHE A 14 9.42 3.31 -6.71
C PHE A 14 9.47 2.68 -8.11
N PRO A 15 9.08 1.41 -8.27
CA PRO A 15 8.86 0.84 -9.59
C PRO A 15 7.74 1.61 -10.33
N ASN A 16 7.84 1.69 -11.67
CA ASN A 16 6.89 2.46 -12.49
C ASN A 16 5.43 2.04 -12.27
N TYR A 17 5.17 0.72 -12.20
CA TYR A 17 3.80 0.24 -12.03
C TYR A 17 3.20 0.68 -10.70
N GLN A 18 4.03 0.92 -9.68
CA GLN A 18 3.56 1.39 -8.38
C GLN A 18 3.07 2.83 -8.44
N TYR A 19 3.70 3.68 -9.27
CA TYR A 19 3.25 5.05 -9.45
C TYR A 19 1.81 5.07 -9.99
N ASP A 20 1.58 4.32 -11.07
CA ASP A 20 0.26 4.25 -11.71
C ASP A 20 -0.77 3.62 -10.78
N LEU A 21 -0.40 2.56 -10.10
CA LEU A 21 -1.28 1.89 -9.13
C LEU A 21 -1.65 2.83 -7.99
N PHE A 22 -0.69 3.61 -7.49
CA PHE A 22 -0.96 4.55 -6.41
C PHE A 22 -1.93 5.64 -6.86
N GLN A 23 -1.80 6.15 -8.09
CA GLN A 23 -2.78 7.11 -8.61
C GLN A 23 -4.19 6.52 -8.59
N ARG A 24 -4.34 5.28 -9.05
CA ARG A 24 -5.63 4.58 -9.04
C ARG A 24 -6.14 4.36 -7.63
N ALA A 25 -5.24 4.03 -6.70
CA ALA A 25 -5.59 3.85 -5.29
C ALA A 25 -6.14 5.14 -4.69
N ILE A 26 -5.45 6.26 -4.88
CA ILE A 26 -5.89 7.56 -4.36
C ILE A 26 -7.23 7.97 -4.96
N MET A 27 -7.42 7.79 -6.26
CA MET A 27 -8.68 8.11 -6.90
C MET A 27 -9.83 7.27 -6.34
N GLY A 28 -9.60 5.97 -6.16
CA GLY A 28 -10.62 5.08 -5.59
C GLY A 28 -10.96 5.45 -4.15
N LEU A 29 -9.97 5.71 -3.33
CA LEU A 29 -10.18 6.13 -1.94
C LEU A 29 -10.93 7.46 -1.88
N SER A 30 -10.59 8.41 -2.75
CA SER A 30 -11.28 9.70 -2.81
C SER A 30 -12.75 9.54 -3.21
N GLN A 31 -13.03 8.71 -4.21
CA GLN A 31 -14.39 8.46 -4.67
C GLN A 31 -15.26 7.77 -3.60
N HIS A 32 -14.64 7.02 -2.70
CA HIS A 32 -15.33 6.32 -1.62
C HIS A 32 -15.23 7.04 -0.27
N ASN A 33 -14.91 8.33 -0.30
CA ASN A 33 -14.92 9.21 0.87
C ASN A 33 -13.99 8.76 2.01
N ALA A 34 -12.83 8.20 1.67
CA ALA A 34 -11.87 7.76 2.68
C ALA A 34 -11.12 8.93 3.31
N PHE A 35 -11.08 10.10 2.68
CA PHE A 35 -10.37 11.27 3.18
C PHE A 35 -11.31 12.18 3.97
N GLU A 36 -10.74 12.90 4.96
CA GLU A 36 -11.50 13.95 5.67
C GLU A 36 -11.91 15.06 4.70
N GLY A 37 -13.03 15.73 4.99
CA GLY A 37 -13.64 16.70 4.08
C GLY A 37 -12.70 17.74 3.51
N LYS A 38 -11.85 18.33 4.36
CA LYS A 38 -10.86 19.33 3.92
C LYS A 38 -9.76 18.74 3.02
N HIS A 39 -9.60 17.43 3.02
CA HIS A 39 -8.61 16.71 2.25
C HIS A 39 -9.24 15.89 1.11
N SER A 40 -10.53 16.06 0.86
CA SER A 40 -11.23 15.24 -0.13
C SER A 40 -10.69 15.43 -1.56
N SER A 41 -10.02 16.54 -1.83
CA SER A 41 -9.40 16.82 -3.13
C SER A 41 -7.95 16.37 -3.22
N VAL A 42 -7.43 15.66 -2.22
CA VAL A 42 -6.03 15.21 -2.20
C VAL A 42 -5.68 14.44 -3.46
N GLY A 43 -6.58 13.57 -3.93
CA GLY A 43 -6.32 12.74 -5.10
C GLY A 43 -6.09 13.52 -6.39
N GLU A 44 -6.63 14.74 -6.50
CA GLU A 44 -6.52 15.53 -7.72
C GLU A 44 -5.32 16.47 -7.73
N ARG A 45 -4.97 17.04 -6.59
CA ARG A 45 -3.99 18.12 -6.54
C ARG A 45 -2.66 17.75 -5.93
N SER A 46 -2.57 16.62 -5.26
CA SER A 46 -1.41 16.36 -4.42
C SER A 46 -0.69 15.05 -4.67
N MET A 47 -0.92 14.41 -5.81
CA MET A 47 -0.14 13.21 -6.13
C MET A 47 1.35 13.49 -6.05
N LEU A 48 1.78 14.59 -6.65
CA LEU A 48 3.18 14.99 -6.59
C LEU A 48 3.61 15.27 -5.16
N GLY A 49 2.76 15.99 -4.39
CA GLY A 49 3.03 16.29 -2.99
C GLY A 49 3.14 15.04 -2.14
N VAL A 50 2.26 14.07 -2.33
CA VAL A 50 2.32 12.80 -1.61
C VAL A 50 3.61 12.05 -1.94
N PHE A 51 3.99 12.00 -3.23
CA PHE A 51 5.24 11.37 -3.63
C PHE A 51 6.45 12.07 -3.02
N GLN A 52 6.44 13.39 -2.97
CA GLN A 52 7.52 14.15 -2.35
C GLN A 52 7.63 13.86 -0.85
N GLU A 53 6.50 13.76 -0.14
CA GLU A 53 6.48 13.40 1.27
C GLU A 53 7.05 12.01 1.50
N VAL A 54 6.63 11.04 0.72
CA VAL A 54 7.15 9.67 0.82
C VAL A 54 8.63 9.64 0.48
N ALA A 55 9.04 10.36 -0.55
CA ALA A 55 10.46 10.42 -0.95
C ALA A 55 11.33 11.00 0.16
N LYS A 56 10.85 12.02 0.88
CA LYS A 56 11.57 12.56 2.04
C LYS A 56 11.77 11.53 3.12
N LYS A 57 10.74 10.75 3.41
CA LYS A 57 10.81 9.69 4.44
C LYS A 57 11.77 8.58 4.03
N LEU A 58 11.98 8.41 2.73
CA LEU A 58 12.84 7.37 2.18
C LEU A 58 14.22 7.89 1.77
N ALA A 59 14.57 9.12 2.12
CA ALA A 59 15.84 9.72 1.74
C ALA A 59 17.04 8.87 2.20
N ASP A 60 16.88 8.12 3.28
CA ASP A 60 17.93 7.25 3.83
C ASP A 60 17.87 5.81 3.30
N THR A 61 16.97 5.53 2.36
CA THR A 61 16.87 4.18 1.78
C THR A 61 18.15 3.85 1.02
N PRO A 62 18.78 2.69 1.30
CA PRO A 62 20.01 2.31 0.61
C PRO A 62 19.84 2.27 -0.90
N VAL A 63 20.87 2.68 -1.62
CA VAL A 63 20.88 2.63 -3.08
C VAL A 63 20.74 1.17 -3.52
N GLY A 64 19.85 0.92 -4.47
CA GLY A 64 19.56 -0.42 -4.97
C GLY A 64 18.36 -1.08 -4.30
N GLY A 65 17.88 -0.56 -3.19
CA GLY A 65 16.63 -0.99 -2.60
C GLY A 65 15.45 -0.30 -3.28
N LEU A 66 14.31 -0.98 -3.32
CA LEU A 66 13.08 -0.41 -3.83
C LEU A 66 12.14 -0.08 -2.69
N ALA A 67 11.45 1.05 -2.80
CA ALA A 67 10.39 1.36 -1.86
C ALA A 67 9.24 0.38 -2.05
N THR A 68 8.70 -0.12 -0.95
CA THR A 68 7.54 -1.01 -0.98
C THR A 68 6.25 -0.19 -0.98
N PHE A 69 5.21 -0.74 -1.58
CA PHE A 69 3.95 -0.01 -1.81
C PHE A 69 3.28 0.45 -0.51
N ASP A 70 3.43 -0.31 0.57
CA ASP A 70 2.87 0.06 1.87
C ASP A 70 3.34 1.43 2.36
N LEU A 71 4.53 1.87 1.93
CA LEU A 71 5.07 3.17 2.34
C LEU A 71 4.28 4.34 1.78
N MET A 72 3.54 4.12 0.70
CA MET A 72 2.64 5.14 0.16
C MET A 72 1.55 5.53 1.16
N PHE A 73 1.15 4.59 2.03
CA PHE A 73 0.16 4.84 3.07
C PHE A 73 0.63 5.98 4.00
N GLU A 74 1.92 6.02 4.32
CA GLU A 74 2.45 7.05 5.21
C GLU A 74 2.31 8.47 4.63
N GLY A 75 2.30 8.58 3.30
CA GLY A 75 2.13 9.86 2.63
C GLY A 75 0.71 10.42 2.69
N ILE A 76 -0.28 9.56 2.91
CA ILE A 76 -1.69 9.99 2.95
C ILE A 76 -2.34 9.79 4.31
N ARG A 77 -1.64 9.17 5.25
CA ARG A 77 -2.19 8.72 6.54
C ARG A 77 -2.96 9.81 7.28
N THR A 78 -2.37 10.99 7.39
CA THR A 78 -2.95 12.08 8.19
C THR A 78 -4.16 12.73 7.51
N ALA A 79 -4.36 12.50 6.22
CA ALA A 79 -5.51 13.02 5.48
C ALA A 79 -6.72 12.10 5.53
N LEU A 80 -6.56 10.88 6.03
CA LEU A 80 -7.63 9.89 6.09
C LEU A 80 -8.60 10.19 7.21
N LYS A 81 -9.83 9.68 7.08
CA LYS A 81 -10.83 9.77 8.16
C LYS A 81 -10.32 9.13 9.43
N SER A 82 -10.76 9.67 10.57
CA SER A 82 -10.37 9.21 11.89
C SER A 82 -10.62 7.72 12.10
N SER A 83 -11.74 7.21 11.60
CA SER A 83 -12.09 5.79 11.74
C SER A 83 -11.06 4.88 11.07
N VAL A 84 -10.56 5.28 9.89
CA VAL A 84 -9.52 4.53 9.19
C VAL A 84 -8.20 4.61 9.96
N GLN A 85 -7.82 5.81 10.37
CA GLN A 85 -6.57 5.99 11.13
C GLN A 85 -6.56 5.18 12.41
N GLN A 86 -7.68 5.17 13.15
CA GLN A 86 -7.81 4.40 14.37
C GLN A 86 -7.70 2.89 14.12
N SER A 87 -8.32 2.41 13.06
CA SER A 87 -8.27 1.00 12.69
C SER A 87 -6.84 0.53 12.47
N ILE A 88 -6.08 1.32 11.71
CA ILE A 88 -4.67 1.01 11.42
C ILE A 88 -3.82 1.14 12.69
N GLN A 89 -4.04 2.18 13.50
CA GLN A 89 -3.31 2.37 14.75
C GLN A 89 -3.51 1.21 15.72
N LEU A 90 -4.74 0.71 15.83
CA LEU A 90 -5.04 -0.45 16.66
C LEU A 90 -4.32 -1.70 16.16
N ALA A 91 -4.27 -1.89 14.85
CA ALA A 91 -3.53 -3.01 14.27
C ALA A 91 -2.03 -2.90 14.58
N GLU A 92 -1.46 -1.71 14.41
CA GLU A 92 -0.05 -1.45 14.72
C GLU A 92 0.27 -1.76 16.19
N LYS A 93 -0.65 -1.43 17.08
CA LYS A 93 -0.46 -1.62 18.52
C LYS A 93 -0.66 -3.07 18.93
N ASN A 94 -1.64 -3.78 18.36
CA ASN A 94 -2.13 -5.02 18.92
C ASN A 94 -1.70 -6.29 18.19
N LEU A 95 -1.31 -6.20 16.90
CA LEU A 95 -0.97 -7.41 16.13
C LEU A 95 0.36 -8.04 16.54
N GLY A 96 1.32 -7.21 16.98
CA GLY A 96 2.65 -7.73 17.31
C GLY A 96 3.42 -8.26 16.11
N ASP A 97 3.03 -7.86 14.90
CA ASP A 97 3.63 -8.35 13.66
C ASP A 97 3.66 -7.19 12.65
N ASP A 98 4.82 -6.55 12.51
CA ASP A 98 4.98 -5.39 11.65
C ASP A 98 4.74 -5.72 10.18
N PHE A 99 5.11 -6.92 9.76
CA PHE A 99 4.90 -7.33 8.38
C PHE A 99 3.41 -7.47 8.07
N ALA A 100 2.64 -8.05 9.00
CA ALA A 100 1.19 -8.15 8.82
C ALA A 100 0.54 -6.77 8.72
N VAL A 101 1.02 -5.79 9.48
CA VAL A 101 0.54 -4.41 9.37
C VAL A 101 0.84 -3.83 7.99
N ARG A 102 2.01 -4.11 7.43
CA ARG A 102 2.36 -3.65 6.08
C ARG A 102 1.43 -4.26 5.03
N VAL A 103 1.11 -5.54 5.17
CA VAL A 103 0.14 -6.20 4.29
C VAL A 103 -1.23 -5.54 4.41
N LEU A 104 -1.65 -5.22 5.63
CA LEU A 104 -2.93 -4.54 5.87
C LEU A 104 -2.97 -3.18 5.18
N LYS A 105 -1.90 -2.41 5.25
CA LYS A 105 -1.80 -1.10 4.59
C LYS A 105 -1.92 -1.23 3.06
N VAL A 106 -1.27 -2.23 2.48
CA VAL A 106 -1.38 -2.50 1.05
C VAL A 106 -2.83 -2.83 0.68
N LEU A 107 -3.49 -3.69 1.44
CA LEU A 107 -4.88 -4.07 1.17
C LEU A 107 -5.82 -2.87 1.28
N PHE A 108 -5.57 -1.99 2.24
CA PHE A 108 -6.34 -0.75 2.34
C PHE A 108 -6.16 0.10 1.07
N LEU A 109 -4.92 0.29 0.63
CA LEU A 109 -4.61 1.14 -0.52
C LEU A 109 -5.27 0.63 -1.81
N VAL A 110 -5.34 -0.68 -2.02
CA VAL A 110 -5.86 -1.25 -3.27
C VAL A 110 -7.34 -1.63 -3.20
N LYS A 111 -8.00 -1.36 -2.08
CA LYS A 111 -9.39 -1.80 -1.87
C LYS A 111 -10.33 -1.43 -3.02
N TYR A 112 -10.19 -0.24 -3.59
CA TYR A 112 -11.08 0.26 -4.62
C TYR A 112 -10.45 0.29 -6.01
N VAL A 113 -9.33 -0.40 -6.19
CA VAL A 113 -8.66 -0.49 -7.50
C VAL A 113 -9.12 -1.75 -8.20
N LYS A 114 -10.03 -1.60 -9.16
CA LYS A 114 -10.65 -2.73 -9.87
C LYS A 114 -9.65 -3.52 -10.72
N GLU A 115 -8.63 -2.85 -11.21
CA GLU A 115 -7.62 -3.44 -12.11
C GLU A 115 -6.59 -4.28 -11.37
N PHE A 116 -6.54 -4.20 -10.05
CA PHE A 116 -5.59 -4.96 -9.24
C PHE A 116 -6.32 -6.07 -8.50
N LYS A 117 -5.88 -7.30 -8.72
CA LYS A 117 -6.39 -8.45 -7.97
C LYS A 117 -5.50 -8.66 -6.74
N PRO A 118 -6.02 -8.45 -5.53
CA PRO A 118 -5.24 -8.60 -4.30
C PRO A 118 -5.10 -10.06 -3.87
N THR A 119 -4.43 -10.85 -4.69
CA THR A 119 -4.04 -12.22 -4.37
C THR A 119 -2.76 -12.19 -3.54
N ALA A 120 -2.45 -13.29 -2.86
CA ALA A 120 -1.19 -13.41 -2.11
C ALA A 120 0.02 -13.13 -3.01
N ARG A 121 0.00 -13.63 -4.24
CA ARG A 121 1.06 -13.41 -5.21
C ARG A 121 1.22 -11.91 -5.55
N ASN A 122 0.12 -11.24 -5.88
CA ASN A 122 0.17 -9.85 -6.31
C ASN A 122 0.53 -8.92 -5.14
N ILE A 123 0.04 -9.22 -3.94
CA ILE A 123 0.44 -8.48 -2.73
C ILE A 123 1.93 -8.65 -2.49
N SER A 124 2.45 -9.85 -2.66
CA SER A 124 3.87 -10.14 -2.51
C SER A 124 4.73 -9.27 -3.42
N ILE A 125 4.30 -9.08 -4.66
CA ILE A 125 5.03 -8.25 -5.63
C ILE A 125 5.13 -6.80 -5.13
N LEU A 126 4.07 -6.27 -4.55
CA LEU A 126 4.04 -4.89 -4.04
C LEU A 126 4.95 -4.70 -2.81
N LEU A 127 5.29 -5.77 -2.13
CA LEU A 127 6.11 -5.71 -0.91
C LEU A 127 7.55 -6.16 -1.13
N LEU A 128 7.96 -6.43 -2.38
CA LEU A 128 9.35 -6.74 -2.69
C LEU A 128 10.21 -5.48 -2.53
N SER A 129 11.19 -5.55 -1.63
CA SER A 129 12.10 -4.43 -1.38
C SER A 129 13.42 -4.55 -2.13
N ARG A 130 13.70 -5.73 -2.73
CA ARG A 130 14.91 -6.02 -3.49
C ARG A 130 14.59 -6.90 -4.68
N PHE A 131 15.35 -6.75 -5.76
CA PHE A 131 15.19 -7.57 -6.95
C PHE A 131 15.53 -9.04 -6.70
N GLU A 132 16.44 -9.32 -5.76
CA GLU A 132 16.94 -10.66 -5.47
C GLU A 132 16.30 -11.29 -4.23
N ALA A 133 15.15 -10.77 -3.79
CA ALA A 133 14.46 -11.33 -2.63
C ALA A 133 14.02 -12.76 -2.91
N ASP A 134 14.13 -13.64 -1.91
CA ASP A 134 13.63 -15.00 -2.00
C ASP A 134 12.11 -14.99 -2.07
N GLN A 135 11.59 -15.25 -3.26
CA GLN A 135 10.15 -15.17 -3.52
C GLN A 135 9.36 -16.25 -2.80
N THR A 136 9.95 -17.41 -2.59
CA THR A 136 9.28 -18.51 -1.88
C THR A 136 9.07 -18.17 -0.42
N GLU A 137 10.11 -17.67 0.24
CA GLU A 137 10.00 -17.25 1.64
C GLU A 137 9.04 -16.05 1.78
N GLN A 138 9.16 -15.09 0.88
CA GLN A 138 8.27 -13.93 0.85
C GLN A 138 6.81 -14.38 0.71
N ARG A 139 6.53 -15.32 -0.18
CA ARG A 139 5.19 -15.84 -0.39
C ARG A 139 4.63 -16.48 0.88
N ARG A 140 5.45 -17.27 1.57
CA ARG A 140 5.04 -17.91 2.82
C ARG A 140 4.74 -16.86 3.89
N ASN A 141 5.60 -15.85 4.00
CA ASN A 141 5.39 -14.77 4.97
C ASN A 141 4.10 -14.00 4.68
N ILE A 142 3.79 -13.77 3.41
CA ILE A 142 2.54 -13.14 2.99
C ILE A 142 1.34 -13.98 3.42
N GLU A 143 1.39 -15.28 3.17
CA GLU A 143 0.27 -16.17 3.50
C GLU A 143 0.04 -16.24 5.01
N GLU A 144 1.11 -16.26 5.79
CA GLU A 144 1.01 -16.23 7.26
C GLU A 144 0.41 -14.89 7.74
N ALA A 145 0.85 -13.79 7.16
CA ALA A 145 0.32 -12.46 7.49
C ALA A 145 -1.17 -12.36 7.15
N LEU A 146 -1.56 -12.83 5.97
CA LEU A 146 -2.96 -12.84 5.55
C LEU A 146 -3.83 -13.69 6.47
N SER A 147 -3.32 -14.86 6.90
CA SER A 147 -4.03 -15.69 7.86
C SER A 147 -4.25 -14.99 9.20
N LEU A 148 -3.22 -14.31 9.69
CA LEU A 148 -3.33 -13.54 10.94
C LEU A 148 -4.38 -12.44 10.81
N LEU A 149 -4.32 -11.67 9.74
CA LEU A 149 -5.26 -10.57 9.53
C LEU A 149 -6.70 -11.07 9.38
N GLU A 150 -6.88 -12.19 8.72
CA GLU A 150 -8.21 -12.81 8.56
C GLU A 150 -8.76 -13.28 9.90
N ARG A 151 -7.94 -13.92 10.73
CA ARG A 151 -8.35 -14.36 12.08
C ARG A 151 -8.71 -13.19 12.97
N GLN A 152 -8.06 -12.04 12.79
CA GLN A 152 -8.34 -10.82 13.56
C GLN A 152 -9.51 -10.03 12.97
N THR A 153 -10.16 -10.55 11.95
CA THR A 153 -11.30 -9.93 11.27
C THR A 153 -11.02 -8.54 10.71
N LEU A 154 -9.78 -8.28 10.35
CA LEU A 154 -9.36 -7.03 9.71
C LEU A 154 -9.51 -7.08 8.19
N ILE A 155 -9.50 -8.28 7.64
CA ILE A 155 -9.68 -8.54 6.22
C ILE A 155 -10.61 -9.73 6.03
N GLN A 156 -11.15 -9.87 4.82
CA GLN A 156 -11.88 -11.07 4.42
C GLN A 156 -11.29 -11.64 3.14
N ARG A 157 -11.53 -12.92 2.96
CA ARG A 157 -11.06 -13.66 1.79
C ARG A 157 -12.26 -14.11 0.96
N ASN A 158 -12.19 -13.85 -0.36
CA ASN A 158 -13.15 -14.35 -1.34
C ASN A 158 -12.38 -15.12 -2.41
N GLY A 159 -12.36 -16.44 -2.34
CA GLY A 159 -11.56 -17.26 -3.24
C GLY A 159 -10.07 -16.99 -3.06
N GLU A 160 -9.42 -16.44 -4.08
CA GLU A 160 -7.99 -16.14 -4.04
C GLU A 160 -7.68 -14.68 -3.70
N VAL A 161 -8.70 -13.83 -3.57
CA VAL A 161 -8.50 -12.40 -3.32
C VAL A 161 -8.87 -12.05 -1.88
N TYR A 162 -8.19 -11.03 -1.37
CA TYR A 162 -8.35 -10.52 0.00
C TYR A 162 -8.83 -9.08 -0.05
N GLU A 163 -9.56 -8.67 0.96
CA GLU A 163 -10.15 -7.34 1.01
C GLU A 163 -10.07 -6.76 2.41
N PHE A 164 -9.62 -5.52 2.51
CA PHE A 164 -9.65 -4.75 3.75
C PHE A 164 -11.12 -4.51 4.16
N LEU A 165 -11.44 -4.78 5.42
CA LEU A 165 -12.79 -4.57 5.95
C LEU A 165 -12.93 -3.16 6.51
N THR A 166 -13.95 -2.45 6.04
CA THR A 166 -14.34 -1.16 6.59
C THR A 166 -15.44 -1.36 7.63
N ASN A 167 -15.52 -0.43 8.59
CA ASN A 167 -16.52 -0.49 9.67
C ASN A 167 -17.87 0.10 9.28
N GLU A 168 -18.19 0.10 8.00
CA GLU A 168 -19.50 0.58 7.52
C GLU A 168 -20.50 -0.55 7.39
#